data_c4c69275f916b2d36f4d365954f505c5
#
_entry.id   c4c69275f916b2d36f4d365954f505c5
#
_cell.length_a   1.000
_cell.length_b   1.000
_cell.length_c   1.000
_cell.angle_alpha   90.00
_cell.angle_beta   90.00
_cell.angle_gamma   90.00
#
_symmetry.space_group_name_H-M   'P 1'
#
loop_
_entity.id
_entity.type
_entity.pdbx_description
1 polymer ?
#
loop_
_entity_poly.entity_id
_entity_poly.type
_entity_poly.pdbx_seq_one_letter_code
_entity_poly.pdbx_strand_id
1 'polypeptide(L)'
;YGIPAYNFLKHIQSNYPGRVAGTEKETEMAVFILSVLLNGGYAESDIAIESFEIDDSTPMMDEAIQNVFDGGEKSNSSQNILITKKGESEKTIIVGAHYDSAGTHGVDDNGSGVSVALENALRMVNTPTYYTIQYVFFGSEEPGMYGSRAYVESLSEKERENIILMINIDTVLAGDYLYLYGGKVNDNGTVDNTEAVFKAYEIVKEIGLNIQLPPDGNNDYPYPTGQKRSDHAPFNDIGIPYIYFEANNWENGSPVETEKNGLIMHTDMDDLDFIENEYSGRVQNTLSSYSTLLYSLLQENNWEQ
;
A
#
# COMPACT_ATOMS: atom_id res chain seq x y z
N TYR A 1 5.28 10.63 14.38
CA TYR A 1 4.72 9.85 13.26
C TYR A 1 3.36 9.27 13.66
N GLY A 2 2.52 8.97 12.67
CA GLY A 2 1.21 8.35 12.84
C GLY A 2 0.04 9.27 13.18
N ILE A 3 0.28 10.48 13.72
CA ILE A 3 -0.80 11.41 14.05
C ILE A 3 -1.47 11.99 12.79
N PRO A 4 -0.72 12.49 11.79
CA PRO A 4 -1.34 12.90 10.53
C PRO A 4 -2.04 11.74 9.81
N ALA A 5 -1.43 10.54 9.76
CA ALA A 5 -2.04 9.36 9.17
C ALA A 5 -3.38 9.01 9.87
N TYR A 6 -3.42 9.03 11.19
CA TYR A 6 -4.66 8.83 11.95
C TYR A 6 -5.76 9.84 11.58
N ASN A 7 -5.39 11.12 11.43
CA ASN A 7 -6.35 12.14 11.04
C ASN A 7 -6.89 11.93 9.61
N PHE A 8 -6.02 11.51 8.68
CA PHE A 8 -6.45 11.12 7.33
C PHE A 8 -7.39 9.92 7.37
N LEU A 9 -7.03 8.88 8.13
CA LEU A 9 -7.83 7.67 8.26
C LEU A 9 -9.24 7.96 8.79
N LYS A 10 -9.35 8.78 9.84
CA LYS A 10 -10.66 9.25 10.34
C LYS A 10 -11.47 9.99 9.29
N HIS A 11 -10.81 10.83 8.51
CA HIS A 11 -11.47 11.58 7.43
C HIS A 11 -11.95 10.65 6.32
N ILE A 12 -11.12 9.68 5.94
CA ILE A 12 -11.45 8.67 4.92
C ILE A 12 -12.67 7.87 5.34
N GLN A 13 -12.67 7.28 6.53
CA GLN A 13 -13.82 6.53 7.02
C GLN A 13 -15.11 7.37 7.03
N SER A 14 -15.02 8.62 7.48
CA SER A 14 -16.22 9.46 7.68
C SER A 14 -16.82 9.96 6.37
N ASN A 15 -16.02 10.11 5.31
CA ASN A 15 -16.45 10.78 4.07
C ASN A 15 -16.47 9.86 2.84
N TYR A 16 -15.65 8.82 2.84
CA TYR A 16 -15.45 7.95 1.67
C TYR A 16 -15.61 6.45 1.98
N PRO A 17 -16.65 6.03 2.74
CA PRO A 17 -16.92 4.59 2.90
C PRO A 17 -17.41 4.00 1.58
N GLY A 18 -17.10 2.72 1.32
CA GLY A 18 -17.58 2.02 0.13
C GLY A 18 -17.01 2.57 -1.19
N ARG A 19 -15.71 2.86 -1.21
CA ARG A 19 -14.96 3.36 -2.39
C ARG A 19 -14.76 2.28 -3.46
N VAL A 20 -15.84 1.63 -3.85
CA VAL A 20 -15.77 0.52 -4.81
C VAL A 20 -15.21 0.99 -6.15
N ALA A 21 -14.36 0.16 -6.75
CA ALA A 21 -13.72 0.42 -8.03
C ALA A 21 -14.71 0.89 -9.11
N GLY A 22 -14.36 1.97 -9.83
CA GLY A 22 -15.17 2.56 -10.90
C GLY A 22 -16.35 3.42 -10.42
N THR A 23 -16.53 3.61 -9.11
CA THR A 23 -17.66 4.39 -8.56
C THR A 23 -17.32 5.87 -8.36
N GLU A 24 -18.37 6.68 -8.15
CA GLU A 24 -18.20 8.09 -7.75
C GLU A 24 -17.42 8.23 -6.44
N LYS A 25 -17.59 7.29 -5.49
CA LYS A 25 -16.87 7.30 -4.21
C LYS A 25 -15.38 7.09 -4.37
N GLU A 26 -14.94 6.22 -5.27
CA GLU A 26 -13.54 6.08 -5.62
C GLU A 26 -12.99 7.39 -6.22
N THR A 27 -13.75 8.02 -7.13
CA THR A 27 -13.38 9.31 -7.72
C THR A 27 -13.30 10.44 -6.68
N GLU A 28 -14.25 10.54 -5.75
CA GLU A 28 -14.22 11.50 -4.64
C GLU A 28 -12.97 11.32 -3.77
N MET A 29 -12.58 10.08 -3.50
CA MET A 29 -11.36 9.77 -2.75
C MET A 29 -10.11 10.21 -3.51
N ALA A 30 -10.05 10.02 -4.84
CA ALA A 30 -8.95 10.52 -5.66
C ALA A 30 -8.84 12.06 -5.58
N VAL A 31 -9.97 12.77 -5.63
CA VAL A 31 -10.01 14.23 -5.46
C VAL A 31 -9.54 14.65 -4.06
N PHE A 32 -9.89 13.90 -3.02
CA PHE A 32 -9.38 14.16 -1.67
C PHE A 32 -7.84 14.02 -1.61
N ILE A 33 -7.29 12.92 -2.13
CA ILE A 33 -5.84 12.70 -2.20
C ILE A 33 -5.14 13.88 -2.89
N LEU A 34 -5.63 14.28 -4.07
CA LEU A 34 -5.11 15.43 -4.81
C LEU A 34 -5.15 16.71 -3.98
N SER A 35 -6.26 16.97 -3.30
CA SER A 35 -6.42 18.16 -2.46
C SER A 35 -5.44 18.20 -1.30
N VAL A 36 -5.20 17.07 -0.65
CA VAL A 36 -4.22 16.94 0.45
C VAL A 36 -2.81 17.28 -0.05
N LEU A 37 -2.43 16.74 -1.19
CA LEU A 37 -1.08 16.90 -1.74
C LEU A 37 -0.82 18.33 -2.22
N LEU A 38 -1.77 18.93 -2.94
CA LEU A 38 -1.68 20.34 -3.37
C LEU A 38 -1.63 21.31 -2.18
N ASN A 39 -2.51 21.11 -1.18
CA ASN A 39 -2.50 21.93 0.04
C ASN A 39 -1.24 21.69 0.88
N GLY A 40 -0.63 20.52 0.76
CA GLY A 40 0.60 20.13 1.43
C GLY A 40 1.87 20.72 0.84
N GLY A 41 1.79 21.33 -0.35
CA GLY A 41 2.89 22.09 -0.96
C GLY A 41 3.50 21.47 -2.22
N TYR A 42 2.92 20.39 -2.76
CA TYR A 42 3.28 19.91 -4.10
C TYR A 42 2.72 20.86 -5.17
N ALA A 43 3.48 21.09 -6.22
CA ALA A 43 3.00 21.85 -7.38
C ALA A 43 2.15 20.96 -8.31
N GLU A 44 1.25 21.55 -9.07
CA GLU A 44 0.49 20.81 -10.09
C GLU A 44 1.41 20.09 -11.08
N SER A 45 2.58 20.65 -11.37
CA SER A 45 3.59 20.01 -12.25
C SER A 45 4.23 18.75 -11.68
N ASP A 46 4.09 18.49 -10.39
CA ASP A 46 4.62 17.30 -9.72
C ASP A 46 3.58 16.16 -9.70
N ILE A 47 2.36 16.46 -10.13
CA ILE A 47 1.20 15.57 -10.08
C ILE A 47 0.85 15.12 -11.49
N ALA A 48 0.55 13.83 -11.65
CA ALA A 48 -0.06 13.27 -12.84
C ALA A 48 -1.26 12.41 -12.47
N ILE A 49 -2.25 12.36 -13.37
CA ILE A 49 -3.41 11.48 -13.27
C ILE A 49 -3.33 10.54 -14.46
N GLU A 50 -3.30 9.26 -14.20
CA GLU A 50 -3.26 8.21 -15.21
C GLU A 50 -4.60 7.48 -15.22
N SER A 51 -5.39 7.68 -16.28
CA SER A 51 -6.69 6.99 -16.43
C SER A 51 -6.50 5.66 -17.16
N PHE A 52 -7.27 4.65 -16.75
CA PHE A 52 -7.26 3.32 -17.35
C PHE A 52 -8.67 2.72 -17.40
N GLU A 53 -8.83 1.66 -18.19
CA GLU A 53 -10.09 0.92 -18.30
C GLU A 53 -10.12 -0.26 -17.33
N ILE A 54 -11.31 -0.54 -16.78
CA ILE A 54 -11.60 -1.72 -15.95
C ILE A 54 -12.38 -2.70 -16.82
N ASP A 55 -11.96 -3.96 -16.87
CA ASP A 55 -12.70 -5.03 -17.55
C ASP A 55 -13.72 -5.66 -16.60
N ASP A 56 -14.97 -5.25 -16.71
CA ASP A 56 -16.10 -5.81 -15.92
C ASP A 56 -16.32 -7.34 -16.12
N SER A 57 -15.65 -7.94 -17.10
CA SER A 57 -15.77 -9.38 -17.34
C SER A 57 -14.87 -10.22 -16.43
N THR A 58 -13.93 -9.59 -15.72
CA THR A 58 -13.05 -10.28 -14.76
C THR A 58 -13.80 -10.46 -13.45
N PRO A 59 -13.98 -11.71 -12.95
CA PRO A 59 -14.54 -11.91 -11.61
C PRO A 59 -13.66 -11.22 -10.57
N MET A 60 -14.27 -10.59 -9.57
CA MET A 60 -13.54 -10.09 -8.42
C MET A 60 -12.67 -11.24 -7.84
N MET A 61 -11.45 -10.91 -7.41
CA MET A 61 -10.51 -11.93 -6.94
C MET A 61 -11.01 -12.72 -5.74
N ASP A 62 -11.97 -12.19 -5.00
CA ASP A 62 -12.56 -12.84 -3.85
C ASP A 62 -14.09 -12.88 -3.96
N GLU A 63 -14.67 -14.07 -4.20
CA GLU A 63 -16.13 -14.29 -4.21
C GLU A 63 -16.76 -14.14 -2.81
N ALA A 64 -15.94 -14.05 -1.75
CA ALA A 64 -16.38 -13.97 -0.36
C ALA A 64 -16.60 -12.53 0.13
N ILE A 65 -16.36 -11.52 -0.71
CA ILE A 65 -16.52 -10.12 -0.34
C ILE A 65 -17.97 -9.82 0.05
N GLN A 66 -18.18 -9.44 1.30
CA GLN A 66 -19.44 -8.92 1.77
C GLN A 66 -19.52 -7.42 1.49
N ASN A 67 -20.18 -7.04 0.40
CA ASN A 67 -20.44 -5.63 0.12
C ASN A 67 -21.39 -5.06 1.19
N VAL A 68 -20.87 -4.34 2.15
CA VAL A 68 -21.63 -3.61 3.18
C VAL A 68 -22.26 -2.35 2.57
N PHE A 69 -21.56 -1.76 1.61
CA PHE A 69 -22.02 -0.60 0.85
C PHE A 69 -22.26 -0.95 -0.62
N ASP A 70 -23.41 -0.51 -1.15
CA ASP A 70 -23.60 -0.47 -2.59
C ASP A 70 -22.81 0.74 -3.13
N GLY A 71 -21.79 0.47 -3.95
CA GLY A 71 -20.95 1.53 -4.55
C GLY A 71 -21.67 2.44 -5.54
N GLY A 72 -22.92 2.17 -5.89
CA GLY A 72 -23.68 2.92 -6.88
C GLY A 72 -23.39 2.52 -8.33
N GLU A 73 -23.66 3.44 -9.28
CA GLU A 73 -23.34 3.21 -10.70
C GLU A 73 -21.82 3.12 -10.90
N LYS A 74 -21.37 2.11 -11.61
CA LYS A 74 -19.95 1.86 -11.92
C LYS A 74 -19.62 2.38 -13.32
N SER A 75 -18.47 3.04 -13.42
CA SER A 75 -17.77 3.31 -14.69
C SER A 75 -16.84 2.15 -15.02
N ASN A 76 -16.61 1.91 -16.31
CA ASN A 76 -15.57 0.98 -16.77
C ASN A 76 -14.18 1.65 -16.81
N SER A 77 -13.97 2.66 -15.99
CA SER A 77 -12.69 3.38 -15.93
C SER A 77 -12.40 3.86 -14.53
N SER A 78 -11.13 3.90 -14.20
CA SER A 78 -10.60 4.49 -12.96
C SER A 78 -9.32 5.25 -13.26
N GLN A 79 -8.60 5.69 -12.23
CA GLN A 79 -7.36 6.45 -12.38
C GLN A 79 -6.37 6.18 -11.25
N ASN A 80 -5.09 6.27 -11.57
CA ASN A 80 -4.00 6.39 -10.59
C ASN A 80 -3.68 7.87 -10.34
N ILE A 81 -3.31 8.21 -9.12
CA ILE A 81 -2.79 9.52 -8.76
C ILE A 81 -1.29 9.38 -8.48
N LEU A 82 -0.48 10.07 -9.26
CA LEU A 82 0.97 10.02 -9.19
C LEU A 82 1.53 11.34 -8.70
N ILE A 83 2.43 11.31 -7.73
CA ILE A 83 3.14 12.47 -7.22
C ILE A 83 4.63 12.19 -7.26
N THR A 84 5.38 13.04 -7.96
CA THR A 84 6.83 12.90 -8.10
C THR A 84 7.56 13.93 -7.27
N LYS A 85 8.27 13.49 -6.25
CA LYS A 85 9.23 14.27 -5.49
C LYS A 85 10.62 14.01 -6.02
N LYS A 86 11.20 14.98 -6.71
CA LYS A 86 12.56 14.87 -7.28
C LYS A 86 13.61 14.78 -6.18
N GLY A 87 14.50 13.80 -6.32
CA GLY A 87 15.73 13.64 -5.53
C GLY A 87 16.96 14.17 -6.28
N GLU A 88 18.13 13.86 -5.76
CA GLU A 88 19.42 14.16 -6.41
C GLU A 88 19.67 13.21 -7.61
N SER A 89 19.20 11.98 -7.54
CA SER A 89 19.29 10.93 -8.55
C SER A 89 17.99 10.80 -9.34
N GLU A 90 18.10 10.43 -10.63
CA GLU A 90 16.95 10.00 -11.44
C GLU A 90 16.43 8.61 -11.08
N LYS A 91 17.21 7.82 -10.30
CA LYS A 91 16.75 6.54 -9.78
C LYS A 91 15.58 6.75 -8.83
N THR A 92 14.56 5.93 -9.00
CA THR A 92 13.24 6.18 -8.42
C THR A 92 12.81 5.06 -7.50
N ILE A 93 12.29 5.43 -6.34
CA ILE A 93 11.57 4.56 -5.42
C ILE A 93 10.08 4.85 -5.59
N ILE A 94 9.31 3.80 -5.88
CA ILE A 94 7.85 3.88 -5.91
C ILE A 94 7.32 3.60 -4.50
N VAL A 95 6.37 4.41 -4.05
CA VAL A 95 5.59 4.16 -2.83
C VAL A 95 4.13 4.04 -3.25
N GLY A 96 3.56 2.85 -3.09
CA GLY A 96 2.22 2.52 -3.54
C GLY A 96 1.25 2.20 -2.41
N ALA A 97 0.00 2.60 -2.58
CA ALA A 97 -1.14 2.16 -1.80
C ALA A 97 -2.41 2.30 -2.66
N HIS A 98 -3.28 1.31 -2.67
CA HIS A 98 -4.56 1.48 -3.37
C HIS A 98 -5.55 2.29 -2.52
N TYR A 99 -6.49 2.96 -3.20
CA TYR A 99 -7.42 3.84 -2.52
C TYR A 99 -8.90 3.45 -2.69
N ASP A 100 -9.20 2.44 -3.52
CA ASP A 100 -10.50 1.79 -3.56
C ASP A 100 -10.71 0.87 -2.34
N SER A 101 -11.86 0.26 -2.21
CA SER A 101 -12.18 -0.72 -1.16
C SER A 101 -13.23 -1.71 -1.66
N ALA A 102 -13.29 -2.88 -1.03
CA ALA A 102 -14.19 -3.98 -1.36
C ALA A 102 -15.69 -3.75 -1.01
N GLY A 103 -16.14 -2.51 -0.91
CA GLY A 103 -17.51 -2.18 -0.51
C GLY A 103 -17.75 -2.21 1.00
N THR A 104 -16.69 -2.16 1.79
CA THR A 104 -16.67 -1.96 3.25
C THR A 104 -16.31 -0.52 3.58
N HIS A 105 -16.12 -0.18 4.88
CA HIS A 105 -15.53 1.12 5.24
C HIS A 105 -14.11 1.27 4.68
N GLY A 106 -13.40 0.14 4.48
CA GLY A 106 -12.06 0.14 3.89
C GLY A 106 -11.06 0.92 4.73
N VAL A 107 -11.10 0.74 6.06
CA VAL A 107 -10.23 1.48 7.00
C VAL A 107 -8.87 0.85 7.05
N ASP A 108 -8.83 -0.47 7.25
CA ASP A 108 -7.60 -1.24 7.15
C ASP A 108 -7.25 -1.42 5.68
N ASP A 109 -8.18 -1.89 4.87
CA ASP A 109 -8.04 -2.19 3.45
C ASP A 109 -8.75 -1.16 2.54
N ASN A 110 -8.04 -0.12 1.98
CA ASN A 110 -6.67 0.24 2.32
C ASN A 110 -6.57 1.75 2.66
N GLY A 111 -7.51 2.24 3.47
CA GLY A 111 -7.43 3.59 4.03
C GLY A 111 -6.18 3.79 4.88
N SER A 112 -5.73 2.71 5.53
CA SER A 112 -4.53 2.70 6.38
C SER A 112 -3.26 2.97 5.57
N GLY A 113 -3.04 2.25 4.48
CA GLY A 113 -1.90 2.44 3.58
C GLY A 113 -1.89 3.82 2.93
N VAL A 114 -3.05 4.27 2.41
CA VAL A 114 -3.19 5.64 1.89
C VAL A 114 -2.80 6.67 2.93
N SER A 115 -3.23 6.50 4.17
CA SER A 115 -2.96 7.46 5.26
C SER A 115 -1.46 7.54 5.60
N VAL A 116 -0.78 6.40 5.65
CA VAL A 116 0.68 6.32 5.86
C VAL A 116 1.43 6.95 4.68
N ALA A 117 1.03 6.65 3.44
CA ALA A 117 1.63 7.24 2.24
C ALA A 117 1.45 8.76 2.19
N LEU A 118 0.24 9.28 2.48
CA LEU A 118 -0.03 10.73 2.53
C LEU A 118 0.80 11.43 3.61
N GLU A 119 0.86 10.89 4.83
CA GLU A 119 1.70 11.47 5.89
C GLU A 119 3.15 11.61 5.42
N ASN A 120 3.70 10.55 4.83
CA ASN A 120 5.08 10.56 4.38
C ASN A 120 5.28 11.47 3.17
N ALA A 121 4.36 11.50 2.21
CA ALA A 121 4.42 12.43 1.09
C ALA A 121 4.52 13.88 1.58
N LEU A 122 3.67 14.28 2.53
CA LEU A 122 3.72 15.63 3.11
C LEU A 122 5.02 15.93 3.87
N ARG A 123 5.58 14.94 4.57
CA ARG A 123 6.89 15.08 5.24
C ARG A 123 8.03 15.27 4.25
N MET A 124 7.94 14.63 3.08
CA MET A 124 8.99 14.67 2.07
C MET A 124 9.00 15.93 1.21
N VAL A 125 7.93 16.74 1.18
CA VAL A 125 7.84 17.96 0.34
C VAL A 125 9.13 18.78 0.39
N ASN A 126 9.61 19.10 1.60
CA ASN A 126 10.79 19.94 1.82
C ASN A 126 12.01 19.14 2.33
N THR A 127 11.95 17.82 2.36
CA THR A 127 13.04 16.98 2.85
C THR A 127 13.93 16.57 1.69
N PRO A 128 15.25 16.88 1.70
CA PRO A 128 16.17 16.40 0.68
C PRO A 128 16.20 14.86 0.66
N THR A 129 16.23 14.27 -0.53
CA THR A 129 16.37 12.82 -0.73
C THR A 129 17.38 12.57 -1.83
N TYR A 130 18.13 11.47 -1.71
CA TYR A 130 19.04 11.06 -2.78
C TYR A 130 18.25 10.55 -3.98
N TYR A 131 17.35 9.57 -3.77
CA TYR A 131 16.50 9.05 -4.83
C TYR A 131 15.28 9.94 -5.07
N THR A 132 14.83 9.96 -6.32
CA THR A 132 13.50 10.45 -6.65
C THR A 132 12.46 9.52 -6.02
N ILE A 133 11.40 10.07 -5.44
CA ILE A 133 10.29 9.32 -4.87
C ILE A 133 9.06 9.60 -5.71
N GLN A 134 8.40 8.55 -6.15
CA GLN A 134 7.08 8.68 -6.75
C GLN A 134 6.05 7.94 -5.90
N TYR A 135 5.13 8.69 -5.30
CA TYR A 135 3.96 8.11 -4.64
C TYR A 135 2.91 7.84 -5.71
N VAL A 136 2.38 6.63 -5.71
CA VAL A 136 1.33 6.20 -6.62
C VAL A 136 0.17 5.68 -5.78
N PHE A 137 -0.93 6.39 -5.81
CA PHE A 137 -2.18 5.93 -5.23
C PHE A 137 -2.95 5.21 -6.34
N PHE A 138 -3.04 3.90 -6.21
CA PHE A 138 -3.64 3.05 -7.23
C PHE A 138 -5.15 3.00 -7.09
N GLY A 139 -5.87 3.15 -8.20
CA GLY A 139 -7.30 2.88 -8.26
C GLY A 139 -7.58 1.43 -8.63
N SER A 140 -8.74 0.93 -8.21
CA SER A 140 -9.26 -0.36 -8.65
C SER A 140 -8.29 -1.54 -8.45
N GLU A 141 -7.75 -1.66 -7.25
CA GLU A 141 -6.96 -2.83 -6.83
C GLU A 141 -7.85 -4.05 -6.62
N GLU A 142 -8.94 -3.88 -5.87
CA GLU A 142 -9.83 -4.92 -5.38
C GLU A 142 -10.38 -5.87 -6.46
N PRO A 143 -10.76 -5.40 -7.66
CA PRO A 143 -11.16 -6.29 -8.75
C PRO A 143 -9.98 -6.99 -9.45
N GLY A 144 -8.73 -6.68 -9.13
CA GLY A 144 -7.58 -7.37 -9.71
C GLY A 144 -6.39 -6.49 -10.08
N MET A 145 -6.05 -5.52 -9.24
CA MET A 145 -4.83 -4.69 -9.37
C MET A 145 -4.79 -3.90 -10.70
N TYR A 146 -5.94 -3.39 -11.16
CA TYR A 146 -6.02 -2.72 -12.47
C TYR A 146 -5.10 -1.49 -12.52
N GLY A 147 -5.07 -0.68 -11.46
CA GLY A 147 -4.26 0.52 -11.40
C GLY A 147 -2.76 0.24 -11.48
N SER A 148 -2.26 -0.69 -10.67
CA SER A 148 -0.84 -1.02 -10.68
C SER A 148 -0.40 -1.75 -11.96
N ARG A 149 -1.28 -2.56 -12.57
CA ARG A 149 -1.03 -3.14 -13.91
C ARG A 149 -0.94 -2.07 -14.98
N ALA A 150 -1.91 -1.15 -15.04
CA ALA A 150 -1.92 -0.05 -15.99
C ALA A 150 -0.65 0.81 -15.85
N TYR A 151 -0.27 1.13 -14.60
CA TYR A 151 0.96 1.86 -14.32
C TYR A 151 2.20 1.15 -14.87
N VAL A 152 2.37 -0.13 -14.56
CA VAL A 152 3.53 -0.92 -15.02
C VAL A 152 3.55 -1.06 -16.54
N GLU A 153 2.41 -1.22 -17.18
CA GLU A 153 2.27 -1.30 -18.64
C GLU A 153 2.62 0.03 -19.33
N SER A 154 2.30 1.17 -18.70
CA SER A 154 2.58 2.52 -19.24
C SER A 154 4.06 2.89 -19.21
N LEU A 155 4.87 2.23 -18.37
CA LEU A 155 6.28 2.55 -18.18
C LEU A 155 7.11 2.34 -19.45
N SER A 156 7.83 3.37 -19.88
CA SER A 156 8.89 3.25 -20.87
C SER A 156 10.06 2.39 -20.36
N GLU A 157 10.89 1.88 -21.27
CA GLU A 157 12.08 1.11 -20.91
C GLU A 157 13.01 1.91 -19.96
N LYS A 158 13.20 3.20 -20.22
CA LYS A 158 14.01 4.08 -19.37
C LYS A 158 13.42 4.23 -17.95
N GLU A 159 12.11 4.37 -17.83
CA GLU A 159 11.46 4.47 -16.53
C GLU A 159 11.60 3.17 -15.75
N ARG A 160 11.39 2.01 -16.40
CA ARG A 160 11.61 0.69 -15.78
C ARG A 160 13.05 0.53 -15.26
N GLU A 161 14.05 0.92 -16.05
CA GLU A 161 15.46 0.88 -15.64
C GLU A 161 15.79 1.84 -14.48
N ASN A 162 15.02 2.91 -14.32
CA ASN A 162 15.23 3.87 -13.25
C ASN A 162 14.52 3.48 -11.96
N ILE A 163 13.47 2.66 -12.00
CA ILE A 163 12.80 2.19 -10.79
C ILE A 163 13.66 1.11 -10.13
N ILE A 164 14.15 1.39 -8.93
CA ILE A 164 15.04 0.50 -8.18
C ILE A 164 14.33 -0.26 -7.06
N LEU A 165 13.17 0.22 -6.63
CA LEU A 165 12.42 -0.36 -5.53
C LEU A 165 10.96 0.09 -5.60
N MET A 166 10.04 -0.84 -5.29
CA MET A 166 8.64 -0.55 -5.01
C MET A 166 8.36 -0.85 -3.53
N ILE A 167 7.79 0.11 -2.80
CA ILE A 167 7.31 -0.07 -1.43
C ILE A 167 5.79 -0.06 -1.48
N ASN A 168 5.17 -1.22 -1.28
CA ASN A 168 3.73 -1.37 -1.20
C ASN A 168 3.24 -1.27 0.23
N ILE A 169 2.15 -0.55 0.45
CA ILE A 169 1.56 -0.35 1.80
C ILE A 169 0.10 -0.74 1.71
N ASP A 170 -0.25 -1.86 2.35
CA ASP A 170 -1.59 -2.41 2.24
C ASP A 170 -1.97 -3.17 3.51
N THR A 171 -3.21 -2.97 4.00
CA THR A 171 -3.73 -3.60 5.23
C THR A 171 -2.78 -3.47 6.43
N VAL A 172 -2.43 -2.24 6.80
CA VAL A 172 -1.38 -1.99 7.80
C VAL A 172 -1.91 -1.64 9.20
N LEU A 173 -3.15 -2.02 9.54
CA LEU A 173 -3.80 -1.53 10.76
C LEU A 173 -4.29 -2.62 11.72
N ALA A 174 -5.10 -3.57 11.26
CA ALA A 174 -5.87 -4.47 12.12
C ALA A 174 -5.09 -5.67 12.62
N GLY A 175 -4.10 -6.15 11.89
CA GLY A 175 -3.36 -7.38 12.17
C GLY A 175 -2.67 -7.43 13.52
N ASP A 176 -2.52 -8.64 14.09
CA ASP A 176 -1.88 -8.84 15.39
C ASP A 176 -0.38 -8.58 15.35
N TYR A 177 0.26 -8.77 14.19
CA TYR A 177 1.69 -8.59 13.96
C TYR A 177 1.94 -7.68 12.78
N LEU A 178 3.04 -6.93 12.84
CA LEU A 178 3.48 -6.05 11.76
C LEU A 178 4.57 -6.74 10.96
N TYR A 179 4.39 -6.86 9.64
CA TYR A 179 5.29 -7.59 8.76
C TYR A 179 5.95 -6.72 7.71
N LEU A 180 7.13 -7.18 7.30
CA LEU A 180 7.81 -6.79 6.07
C LEU A 180 7.97 -8.01 5.18
N TYR A 181 7.62 -7.88 3.93
CA TYR A 181 7.86 -8.88 2.89
C TYR A 181 8.70 -8.27 1.78
N GLY A 182 9.32 -9.13 0.98
CA GLY A 182 10.01 -8.72 -0.23
C GLY A 182 10.79 -9.87 -0.85
N GLY A 183 11.26 -9.64 -2.06
CA GLY A 183 11.95 -10.63 -2.87
C GLY A 183 11.14 -10.98 -4.12
N LYS A 184 11.75 -11.78 -4.99
CA LYS A 184 11.14 -12.24 -6.24
C LYS A 184 10.95 -13.74 -6.21
N VAL A 185 9.72 -14.20 -6.37
CA VAL A 185 9.43 -15.63 -6.56
C VAL A 185 9.59 -15.97 -8.03
N ASN A 186 10.48 -16.91 -8.34
CA ASN A 186 10.67 -17.44 -9.68
C ASN A 186 9.67 -18.56 -9.99
N ASP A 187 9.51 -18.90 -11.27
CA ASP A 187 8.60 -19.96 -11.73
C ASP A 187 8.89 -21.35 -11.11
N ASN A 188 10.12 -21.58 -10.70
CA ASN A 188 10.53 -22.82 -10.03
C ASN A 188 10.37 -22.79 -8.49
N GLY A 189 9.80 -21.72 -7.94
CA GLY A 189 9.56 -21.53 -6.51
C GLY A 189 10.78 -21.06 -5.71
N THR A 190 11.93 -20.78 -6.36
CA THR A 190 13.08 -20.14 -5.69
C THR A 190 12.84 -18.65 -5.49
N VAL A 191 13.51 -18.05 -4.52
CA VAL A 191 13.38 -16.62 -4.19
C VAL A 191 14.71 -15.91 -4.45
N ASP A 192 14.62 -14.81 -5.19
CA ASP A 192 15.72 -13.88 -5.47
C ASP A 192 15.37 -12.46 -5.00
N ASN A 193 16.27 -11.49 -5.19
CA ASN A 193 16.06 -10.06 -4.91
C ASN A 193 15.60 -9.78 -3.48
N THR A 194 16.14 -10.51 -2.50
CA THR A 194 15.78 -10.35 -1.08
C THR A 194 16.61 -9.28 -0.37
N GLU A 195 17.60 -8.69 -1.02
CA GLU A 195 18.51 -7.72 -0.43
C GLU A 195 17.75 -6.50 0.13
N ALA A 196 16.75 -6.03 -0.60
CA ALA A 196 15.96 -4.87 -0.19
C ALA A 196 15.19 -5.12 1.10
N VAL A 197 14.48 -6.25 1.23
CA VAL A 197 13.71 -6.56 2.44
C VAL A 197 14.61 -6.83 3.63
N PHE A 198 15.73 -7.52 3.47
CA PHE A 198 16.67 -7.74 4.56
C PHE A 198 17.33 -6.44 5.01
N LYS A 199 17.69 -5.56 4.08
CA LYS A 199 18.19 -4.22 4.42
C LYS A 199 17.13 -3.41 5.17
N ALA A 200 15.88 -3.40 4.72
CA ALA A 200 14.78 -2.77 5.44
C ALA A 200 14.61 -3.34 6.85
N TYR A 201 14.77 -4.64 7.00
CA TYR A 201 14.68 -5.29 8.31
C TYR A 201 15.86 -4.92 9.24
N GLU A 202 17.08 -4.72 8.71
CA GLU A 202 18.16 -4.14 9.52
C GLU A 202 17.81 -2.73 10.02
N ILE A 203 17.25 -1.88 9.16
CA ILE A 203 16.76 -0.54 9.55
C ILE A 203 15.69 -0.65 10.64
N VAL A 204 14.72 -1.57 10.52
CA VAL A 204 13.72 -1.85 11.57
C VAL A 204 14.38 -2.12 12.92
N LYS A 205 15.43 -2.97 12.94
CA LYS A 205 16.15 -3.31 14.16
C LYS A 205 16.92 -2.12 14.73
N GLU A 206 17.58 -1.33 13.87
CA GLU A 206 18.37 -0.16 14.27
C GLU A 206 17.50 0.91 14.92
N ILE A 207 16.30 1.16 14.38
CA ILE A 207 15.37 2.16 14.93
C ILE A 207 14.43 1.59 16.00
N GLY A 208 14.54 0.29 16.30
CA GLY A 208 13.84 -0.36 17.40
C GLY A 208 12.33 -0.53 17.22
N LEU A 209 11.85 -0.71 15.98
CA LEU A 209 10.44 -0.99 15.70
C LEU A 209 10.11 -2.47 15.90
N ASN A 210 8.88 -2.74 16.34
CA ASN A 210 8.36 -4.10 16.47
C ASN A 210 7.69 -4.54 15.15
N ILE A 211 8.48 -4.62 14.08
CA ILE A 211 8.08 -5.13 12.77
C ILE A 211 8.97 -6.34 12.48
N GLN A 212 8.41 -7.40 11.93
CA GLN A 212 9.11 -8.67 11.71
C GLN A 212 9.02 -9.14 10.26
N LEU A 213 9.86 -10.10 9.90
CA LEU A 213 9.71 -10.87 8.66
C LEU A 213 8.64 -11.95 8.87
N PRO A 214 7.98 -12.44 7.80
CA PRO A 214 7.03 -13.53 7.92
C PRO A 214 7.71 -14.81 8.47
N PRO A 215 6.95 -15.74 9.08
CA PRO A 215 7.50 -17.00 9.53
C PRO A 215 8.15 -17.78 8.39
N ASP A 216 9.37 -18.31 8.61
CA ASP A 216 10.00 -19.24 7.67
C ASP A 216 9.33 -20.61 7.75
N GLY A 217 9.17 -21.27 6.58
CA GLY A 217 8.56 -22.59 6.49
C GLY A 217 7.04 -22.58 6.31
N ASN A 218 6.44 -21.43 6.05
CA ASN A 218 5.07 -21.38 5.56
C ASN A 218 5.00 -22.03 4.16
N ASN A 219 4.10 -23.02 4.00
CA ASN A 219 3.95 -23.73 2.73
C ASN A 219 3.21 -22.92 1.67
N ASP A 220 2.49 -21.86 2.06
CA ASP A 220 1.66 -21.07 1.16
C ASP A 220 2.48 -20.02 0.41
N TYR A 221 3.57 -19.51 1.02
CA TYR A 221 4.50 -18.58 0.35
C TYR A 221 5.94 -18.84 0.71
N PRO A 222 6.85 -18.66 -0.28
CA PRO A 222 8.29 -18.72 -0.01
C PRO A 222 8.73 -17.54 0.87
N TYR A 223 9.50 -17.85 1.92
CA TYR A 223 10.12 -16.82 2.76
C TYR A 223 11.17 -16.01 1.96
N PRO A 224 11.24 -14.70 2.10
CA PRO A 224 10.40 -13.78 2.90
C PRO A 224 9.33 -13.02 2.06
N THR A 225 8.78 -13.60 0.99
CA THR A 225 8.07 -12.86 -0.06
C THR A 225 6.61 -12.51 0.23
N GLY A 226 5.94 -13.23 1.11
CA GLY A 226 4.50 -13.05 1.28
C GLY A 226 3.66 -13.41 0.02
N GLN A 227 2.41 -13.00 0.01
CA GLN A 227 1.47 -13.25 -1.11
C GLN A 227 1.69 -12.26 -2.27
N LYS A 228 1.46 -12.71 -3.50
CA LYS A 228 1.41 -11.86 -4.69
C LYS A 228 -0.05 -11.41 -4.97
N ARG A 229 -0.69 -10.77 -4.00
CA ARG A 229 -2.12 -10.41 -4.08
C ARG A 229 -2.39 -8.93 -3.87
N SER A 230 -1.37 -8.07 -4.04
CA SER A 230 -1.51 -6.63 -3.95
C SER A 230 -0.62 -5.95 -5.00
N ASP A 231 -0.64 -4.63 -5.06
CA ASP A 231 -0.05 -3.78 -6.09
C ASP A 231 1.45 -3.96 -6.34
N HIS A 232 2.18 -4.63 -5.45
CA HIS A 232 3.57 -5.02 -5.69
C HIS A 232 3.73 -6.15 -6.72
N ALA A 233 2.69 -6.95 -6.97
CA ALA A 233 2.78 -8.10 -7.85
C ALA A 233 3.14 -7.75 -9.30
N PRO A 234 2.52 -6.75 -9.98
CA PRO A 234 2.92 -6.35 -11.33
C PRO A 234 4.36 -5.88 -11.42
N PHE A 235 4.88 -5.20 -10.39
CA PHE A 235 6.29 -4.79 -10.32
C PHE A 235 7.24 -5.98 -10.19
N ASN A 236 6.89 -6.93 -9.33
CA ASN A 236 7.64 -8.16 -9.20
C ASN A 236 7.71 -8.94 -10.53
N ASP A 237 6.61 -9.00 -11.28
CA ASP A 237 6.54 -9.73 -12.55
C ASP A 237 7.50 -9.16 -13.61
N ILE A 238 7.75 -7.85 -13.60
CA ILE A 238 8.75 -7.21 -14.47
C ILE A 238 10.15 -7.12 -13.86
N GLY A 239 10.36 -7.72 -12.69
CA GLY A 239 11.67 -7.85 -12.04
C GLY A 239 12.11 -6.67 -11.18
N ILE A 240 11.21 -5.74 -10.85
CA ILE A 240 11.47 -4.67 -9.89
C ILE A 240 11.41 -5.25 -8.47
N PRO A 241 12.45 -5.06 -7.62
CA PRO A 241 12.41 -5.46 -6.23
C PRO A 241 11.30 -4.73 -5.46
N TYR A 242 10.70 -5.40 -4.49
CA TYR A 242 9.69 -4.76 -3.64
C TYR A 242 9.94 -4.98 -2.16
N ILE A 243 9.38 -4.08 -1.37
CA ILE A 243 9.13 -4.22 0.06
C ILE A 243 7.62 -4.05 0.24
N TYR A 244 6.98 -4.95 0.97
CA TYR A 244 5.55 -4.90 1.23
C TYR A 244 5.30 -4.80 2.73
N PHE A 245 4.47 -3.85 3.15
CA PHE A 245 4.02 -3.64 4.53
C PHE A 245 2.62 -4.20 4.68
N GLU A 246 2.43 -5.07 5.66
CA GLU A 246 1.14 -5.64 5.99
C GLU A 246 1.07 -5.91 7.51
N ALA A 247 -0.07 -5.68 8.12
CA ALA A 247 -0.39 -6.17 9.46
C ALA A 247 -1.28 -7.41 9.36
N ASN A 248 -0.83 -8.55 9.90
CA ASN A 248 -1.50 -9.82 9.72
C ASN A 248 -1.19 -10.77 10.90
N ASN A 249 -1.63 -12.02 10.85
CA ASN A 249 -1.27 -13.05 11.81
C ASN A 249 -0.93 -14.38 11.12
N TRP A 250 0.33 -14.54 10.73
CA TRP A 250 0.84 -15.76 10.10
C TRP A 250 1.34 -16.81 11.10
N GLU A 251 1.37 -16.50 12.39
CA GLU A 251 1.93 -17.38 13.42
C GLU A 251 1.14 -18.70 13.56
N ASN A 252 -0.12 -18.70 13.15
CA ASN A 252 -0.98 -19.87 13.20
C ASN A 252 -1.04 -20.64 11.85
N GLY A 253 -0.19 -20.33 10.88
CA GLY A 253 -0.08 -21.02 9.60
C GLY A 253 -1.25 -20.81 8.64
N SER A 254 -2.15 -19.88 8.92
CA SER A 254 -3.27 -19.52 8.04
C SER A 254 -3.38 -18.00 7.95
N PRO A 255 -3.68 -17.44 6.76
CA PRO A 255 -3.84 -15.99 6.62
C PRO A 255 -5.09 -15.54 7.39
N VAL A 256 -4.88 -15.06 8.59
CA VAL A 256 -5.89 -14.36 9.40
C VAL A 256 -5.23 -13.12 9.97
N GLU A 257 -5.94 -12.02 10.01
CA GLU A 257 -5.36 -10.78 10.54
C GLU A 257 -5.25 -10.83 12.06
N THR A 258 -6.23 -11.44 12.71
CA THR A 258 -6.30 -11.47 14.17
C THR A 258 -6.67 -12.84 14.71
N GLU A 259 -6.06 -13.25 15.82
CA GLU A 259 -6.44 -14.47 16.53
C GLU A 259 -7.88 -14.40 17.04
N LYS A 260 -8.30 -13.20 17.49
CA LYS A 260 -9.58 -13.00 18.16
C LYS A 260 -10.77 -12.98 17.21
N ASN A 261 -10.68 -12.29 16.08
CA ASN A 261 -11.82 -12.03 15.19
C ASN A 261 -11.60 -12.59 13.75
N GLY A 262 -10.46 -13.21 13.48
CA GLY A 262 -10.15 -13.71 12.14
C GLY A 262 -9.82 -12.59 11.16
N LEU A 263 -10.45 -12.60 9.99
CA LEU A 263 -10.34 -11.53 9.00
C LEU A 263 -11.15 -10.31 9.42
N ILE A 264 -10.56 -9.13 9.26
CA ILE A 264 -11.17 -7.82 9.42
C ILE A 264 -11.45 -7.22 8.04
N MET A 265 -10.42 -7.23 7.15
CA MET A 265 -10.57 -6.78 5.75
C MET A 265 -11.78 -7.45 5.10
N HIS A 266 -12.41 -6.76 4.17
CA HIS A 266 -13.57 -7.24 3.40
C HIS A 266 -14.79 -7.61 4.26
N THR A 267 -14.85 -7.19 5.53
CA THR A 267 -15.98 -7.41 6.43
C THR A 267 -16.49 -6.07 6.99
N ASP A 268 -17.63 -6.12 7.68
CA ASP A 268 -18.20 -4.97 8.43
C ASP A 268 -17.33 -4.56 9.63
N MET A 269 -16.37 -5.39 10.03
CA MET A 269 -15.39 -5.09 11.07
C MET A 269 -14.22 -4.20 10.58
N ASP A 270 -14.06 -4.03 9.26
CA ASP A 270 -13.08 -3.09 8.68
C ASP A 270 -13.54 -1.63 8.89
N ASP A 271 -13.64 -1.26 10.16
CA ASP A 271 -14.21 -0.04 10.72
C ASP A 271 -13.32 0.47 11.84
N LEU A 272 -13.03 1.78 11.86
CA LEU A 272 -12.10 2.38 12.82
C LEU A 272 -12.60 2.26 14.26
N ASP A 273 -13.90 2.50 14.48
CA ASP A 273 -14.49 2.43 15.81
C ASP A 273 -14.45 1.00 16.34
N PHE A 274 -14.70 0.00 15.46
CA PHE A 274 -14.53 -1.41 15.81
C PHE A 274 -13.08 -1.72 16.18
N ILE A 275 -12.11 -1.36 15.34
CA ILE A 275 -10.69 -1.67 15.58
C ILE A 275 -10.17 -0.97 16.84
N GLU A 276 -10.54 0.30 17.10
CA GLU A 276 -10.12 1.03 18.30
C GLU A 276 -10.73 0.45 19.59
N ASN A 277 -12.00 0.05 19.54
CA ASN A 277 -12.68 -0.53 20.70
C ASN A 277 -12.17 -1.94 21.01
N GLU A 278 -11.90 -2.73 19.97
CA GLU A 278 -11.50 -4.13 20.11
C GLU A 278 -10.01 -4.28 20.44
N TYR A 279 -9.16 -3.39 19.89
CA TYR A 279 -7.70 -3.47 19.98
C TYR A 279 -7.10 -2.15 20.45
N SER A 280 -7.30 -1.83 21.73
CA SER A 280 -6.88 -0.54 22.31
C SER A 280 -5.40 -0.21 22.04
N GLY A 281 -5.15 0.96 21.48
CA GLY A 281 -3.82 1.48 21.16
C GLY A 281 -3.17 0.91 19.90
N ARG A 282 -3.79 -0.10 19.26
CA ARG A 282 -3.25 -0.72 18.04
C ARG A 282 -3.13 0.29 16.91
N VAL A 283 -4.19 1.02 16.61
CA VAL A 283 -4.25 1.99 15.51
C VAL A 283 -3.07 2.98 15.55
N GLN A 284 -2.85 3.62 16.71
CA GLN A 284 -1.79 4.60 16.87
C GLN A 284 -0.40 3.95 16.75
N ASN A 285 -0.24 2.75 17.32
CA ASN A 285 1.03 2.03 17.28
C ASN A 285 1.40 1.60 15.86
N THR A 286 0.47 1.03 15.12
CA THR A 286 0.72 0.53 13.76
C THR A 286 1.00 1.67 12.78
N LEU A 287 0.15 2.71 12.77
CA LEU A 287 0.37 3.89 11.92
C LEU A 287 1.69 4.57 12.23
N SER A 288 2.04 4.73 13.52
CA SER A 288 3.32 5.32 13.92
C SER A 288 4.51 4.47 13.47
N SER A 289 4.42 3.15 13.62
CA SER A 289 5.50 2.23 13.24
C SER A 289 5.76 2.25 11.74
N TYR A 290 4.73 2.08 10.92
CA TYR A 290 4.91 2.07 9.48
C TYR A 290 5.22 3.45 8.89
N SER A 291 4.66 4.54 9.44
CA SER A 291 5.06 5.90 9.02
C SER A 291 6.52 6.19 9.35
N THR A 292 7.02 5.73 10.51
CA THR A 292 8.43 5.89 10.90
C THR A 292 9.33 5.07 9.99
N LEU A 293 8.97 3.81 9.74
CA LEU A 293 9.75 2.95 8.87
C LEU A 293 9.82 3.52 7.45
N LEU A 294 8.68 3.87 6.85
CA LEU A 294 8.64 4.43 5.50
C LEU A 294 9.53 5.66 5.39
N TYR A 295 9.42 6.59 6.35
CA TYR A 295 10.30 7.77 6.38
C TYR A 295 11.77 7.39 6.39
N SER A 296 12.17 6.42 7.22
CA SER A 296 13.56 5.97 7.35
C SER A 296 14.07 5.32 6.06
N LEU A 297 13.24 4.48 5.42
CA LEU A 297 13.59 3.84 4.15
C LEU A 297 13.79 4.86 3.02
N LEU A 298 12.99 5.94 2.99
CA LEU A 298 13.07 6.98 1.98
C LEU A 298 14.26 7.93 2.18
N GLN A 299 14.90 7.91 3.35
CA GLN A 299 16.15 8.65 3.63
C GLN A 299 17.41 7.83 3.28
N GLU A 300 17.25 6.53 3.02
CA GLU A 300 18.36 5.67 2.66
C GLU A 300 18.90 6.01 1.26
N ASN A 301 20.22 6.03 1.10
CA ASN A 301 20.87 6.47 -0.13
C ASN A 301 21.73 5.40 -0.84
N ASN A 302 21.61 4.15 -0.43
CA ASN A 302 22.44 3.07 -0.96
C ASN A 302 21.65 1.80 -1.35
N TRP A 303 20.40 1.97 -1.83
CA TRP A 303 19.57 0.85 -2.27
C TRP A 303 20.17 0.02 -3.43
N GLU A 304 21.06 0.60 -4.21
CA GLU A 304 21.67 -0.02 -5.40
C GLU A 304 22.98 -0.81 -5.10
N GLN A 305 23.25 -1.18 -3.86
CA GLN A 305 24.49 -1.91 -3.50
C GLN A 305 24.24 -3.39 -3.28
#